data_e4d614c1e34b35021cec40eb5cd32658
#
_entry.id   e4d614c1e34b35021cec40eb5cd32658
#
_cell.length_a   1.000
_cell.length_b   1.000
_cell.length_c   1.000
_cell.angle_alpha   90.00
_cell.angle_beta   90.00
_cell.angle_gamma   90.00
#
_symmetry.space_group_name_H-M   'P 1'
#
loop_
_entity.id
_entity.type
_entity.pdbx_description
1 polymer ?
#
loop_
_entity_poly.entity_id
_entity_poly.type
_entity_poly.pdbx_seq_one_letter_code
_entity_poly.pdbx_strand_id
1 'polypeptide(L)'
;MVTEKELSRRLLMQMGISTAAASALASVTGGTLAHASSRTPARVDSGPDFAADNKSLELSINNAYLFLDQMMDAYAQGTTVRLCQSYCDQIAGGTFYSTAFVYDNALLVLAYLARARTSDIQRAKVIGDALLYAQQNDSASDGRFRQAYFAGAPDSHEIFVTRGLPFFQGSAVGDVAWPGIALAQLYARTGLRAYLEGAVRAASFIETTARDKVNVPPGGYYFGNGQTNKSTEHNIDVYALFTMLAKLTGNGSWLDGAQHAKAFVEAMFDSPSGHFWTGTSDPTHIFYNNSPEDVQSWSYLAFQDQNFAASIDWVKTNLATTDTTFAFNNGWGSNGGLRLRVSGVTFASLSKLGTVLGDNTVDADAVWLEGTGHLIAALLSRRLPAKDDIPSFHGDVSLAGSLIEHVQVAQNSLGGGQTVNGQPLVVGQGLTASTSVLNTGFGFNYFPYFHIGATSWYLTGVQAVNPLQLADR
;
A
#
# COMPACT_ATOMS: atom_id res chain seq x y z
N MET A 1 -20.13 20.15 -21.16
CA MET A 1 -18.79 19.85 -20.66
C MET A 1 -18.92 19.68 -19.17
N VAL A 2 -18.73 18.46 -18.67
CA VAL A 2 -18.69 18.16 -17.22
C VAL A 2 -17.36 18.74 -16.75
N THR A 3 -17.36 19.55 -15.70
CA THR A 3 -16.11 20.14 -15.18
C THR A 3 -15.23 19.05 -14.57
N GLU A 4 -13.89 19.18 -14.62
CA GLU A 4 -12.96 18.23 -14.00
C GLU A 4 -13.30 17.95 -12.52
N LYS A 5 -13.81 18.94 -11.82
CA LYS A 5 -14.30 18.84 -10.45
C LYS A 5 -15.51 17.90 -10.30
N GLU A 6 -16.40 17.86 -11.29
CA GLU A 6 -17.54 16.93 -11.32
C GLU A 6 -17.10 15.52 -11.71
N LEU A 7 -16.09 15.39 -12.59
CA LEU A 7 -15.51 14.09 -12.92
C LEU A 7 -14.81 13.47 -11.71
N SER A 8 -14.01 14.26 -10.99
CA SER A 8 -13.33 13.82 -9.75
C SER A 8 -14.34 13.45 -8.66
N ARG A 9 -15.42 14.25 -8.47
CA ARG A 9 -16.49 13.92 -7.52
C ARG A 9 -17.26 12.65 -7.90
N ARG A 10 -17.52 12.43 -9.20
CA ARG A 10 -18.16 11.20 -9.67
C ARG A 10 -17.27 9.99 -9.49
N LEU A 11 -15.96 10.13 -9.74
CA LEU A 11 -14.97 9.07 -9.52
C LEU A 11 -14.88 8.71 -8.04
N LEU A 12 -14.80 9.71 -7.15
CA LEU A 12 -14.82 9.52 -5.70
C LEU A 12 -16.08 8.78 -5.20
N MET A 13 -17.25 9.14 -5.75
CA MET A 13 -18.50 8.43 -5.44
C MET A 13 -18.50 7.00 -6.01
N GLN A 14 -17.89 6.78 -7.16
CA GLN A 14 -17.76 5.47 -7.80
C GLN A 14 -16.75 4.57 -7.09
N MET A 15 -15.72 5.15 -6.45
CA MET A 15 -14.72 4.42 -5.66
C MET A 15 -15.15 4.23 -4.19
N GLY A 16 -16.37 4.60 -3.82
CA GLY A 16 -16.88 4.48 -2.44
C GLY A 16 -16.30 5.51 -1.47
N ILE A 17 -15.49 6.44 -1.94
CA ILE A 17 -14.96 7.55 -1.13
C ILE A 17 -16.00 8.65 -1.08
N SER A 18 -16.57 8.91 0.09
CA SER A 18 -17.52 10.00 0.25
C SER A 18 -16.83 11.37 0.08
N THR A 19 -17.51 12.31 -0.55
CA THR A 19 -17.02 13.69 -0.71
C THR A 19 -16.68 14.38 0.62
N ALA A 20 -17.19 13.89 1.75
CA ALA A 20 -16.87 14.36 3.09
C ALA A 20 -15.43 13.98 3.53
N ALA A 21 -14.95 12.79 3.18
CA ALA A 21 -13.58 12.37 3.49
C ALA A 21 -12.55 13.18 2.67
N ALA A 22 -12.84 13.41 1.38
CA ALA A 22 -12.00 14.25 0.52
C ALA A 22 -11.99 15.71 0.98
N SER A 23 -13.11 16.24 1.47
CA SER A 23 -13.19 17.62 2.00
C SER A 23 -12.45 17.78 3.32
N ALA A 24 -12.41 16.76 4.18
CA ALA A 24 -11.64 16.78 5.43
C ALA A 24 -10.12 16.77 5.19
N LEU A 25 -9.68 16.07 4.13
CA LEU A 25 -8.27 16.08 3.70
C LEU A 25 -7.85 17.40 3.04
N ALA A 26 -8.78 18.10 2.37
CA ALA A 26 -8.51 19.38 1.70
C ALA A 26 -8.59 20.61 2.65
N SER A 27 -9.25 20.53 3.79
CA SER A 27 -9.49 21.67 4.68
C SER A 27 -8.33 22.04 5.60
N VAL A 28 -7.22 21.34 5.55
CA VAL A 28 -6.01 21.58 6.37
C VAL A 28 -5.05 22.63 5.75
N THR A 29 -5.38 23.22 4.60
CA THR A 29 -4.46 24.05 3.80
C THR A 29 -4.72 25.56 3.92
N GLY A 30 -4.78 26.10 5.12
CA GLY A 30 -4.93 27.54 5.37
C GLY A 30 -3.65 28.23 5.88
N GLY A 31 -2.54 28.16 5.15
CA GLY A 31 -1.30 28.88 5.50
C GLY A 31 -0.65 29.52 4.27
N THR A 32 -0.59 30.84 4.25
CA THR A 32 0.02 31.67 3.21
C THR A 32 1.53 31.46 3.10
N LEU A 33 2.02 31.11 1.91
CA LEU A 33 3.46 30.99 1.61
C LEU A 33 4.03 32.27 0.99
N ALA A 34 5.14 32.74 1.54
CA ALA A 34 5.98 33.81 0.98
C ALA A 34 7.02 33.23 0.01
N HIS A 35 7.24 33.92 -1.11
CA HIS A 35 8.20 33.56 -2.15
C HIS A 35 9.65 33.57 -1.64
N ALA A 36 10.43 32.55 -2.00
CA ALA A 36 11.87 32.51 -1.81
C ALA A 36 12.62 32.45 -3.14
N SER A 37 13.66 33.27 -3.22
CA SER A 37 14.52 33.51 -4.38
C SER A 37 15.58 32.42 -4.61
N SER A 38 15.98 32.26 -5.86
CA SER A 38 17.02 31.38 -6.39
C SER A 38 18.40 31.50 -5.73
N ARG A 39 19.04 30.36 -5.42
CA ARG A 39 20.49 30.27 -5.17
C ARG A 39 21.11 29.00 -5.77
N THR A 40 22.36 29.14 -6.18
CA THR A 40 23.26 28.27 -6.93
C THR A 40 23.51 26.88 -6.34
N PRO A 41 23.77 25.82 -7.14
CA PRO A 41 23.90 24.45 -6.68
C PRO A 41 25.23 24.16 -5.98
N ALA A 42 25.19 23.37 -4.91
CA ALA A 42 26.36 22.82 -4.24
C ALA A 42 26.73 21.43 -4.80
N ARG A 43 28.00 21.14 -4.72
CA ARG A 43 28.79 20.04 -5.29
C ARG A 43 28.25 18.65 -4.91
N VAL A 44 28.22 17.74 -5.89
CA VAL A 44 27.88 16.31 -5.74
C VAL A 44 29.11 15.58 -5.21
N ASP A 45 28.94 14.86 -4.11
CA ASP A 45 29.94 13.91 -3.59
C ASP A 45 29.81 12.53 -4.25
N SER A 46 30.96 11.87 -4.40
CA SER A 46 31.15 10.57 -5.03
C SER A 46 30.49 9.42 -4.24
N GLY A 47 29.94 8.43 -4.95
CA GLY A 47 29.16 7.32 -4.43
C GLY A 47 29.84 6.40 -3.41
N PRO A 48 29.04 5.67 -2.64
CA PRO A 48 29.50 4.89 -1.48
C PRO A 48 30.03 3.49 -1.81
N ASP A 49 30.80 2.95 -0.87
CA ASP A 49 31.55 1.70 -0.91
C ASP A 49 30.67 0.51 -0.47
N PHE A 50 30.50 -0.52 -1.29
CA PHE A 50 29.57 -1.65 -1.11
C PHE A 50 29.69 -2.43 0.22
N ALA A 51 30.80 -2.34 0.94
CA ALA A 51 30.98 -3.02 2.23
C ALA A 51 30.38 -2.24 3.42
N ALA A 52 30.19 -0.93 3.29
CA ALA A 52 29.49 -0.10 4.26
C ALA A 52 27.96 -0.29 4.16
N ASP A 53 27.47 -0.63 2.97
CA ASP A 53 26.06 -0.72 2.61
C ASP A 53 25.30 -1.81 3.36
N ASN A 54 25.88 -2.99 3.59
CA ASN A 54 25.24 -4.09 4.30
C ASN A 54 24.93 -3.75 5.76
N LYS A 55 25.82 -3.04 6.46
CA LYS A 55 25.57 -2.60 7.84
C LYS A 55 24.50 -1.53 7.91
N SER A 56 24.48 -0.60 6.96
CA SER A 56 23.45 0.43 6.85
C SER A 56 22.08 -0.18 6.59
N LEU A 57 21.98 -1.13 5.68
CA LEU A 57 20.73 -1.82 5.37
C LEU A 57 20.21 -2.64 6.55
N GLU A 58 21.09 -3.38 7.23
CA GLU A 58 20.72 -4.16 8.43
C GLU A 58 20.19 -3.25 9.55
N LEU A 59 20.84 -2.11 9.78
CA LEU A 59 20.39 -1.10 10.75
C LEU A 59 19.03 -0.52 10.36
N SER A 60 18.85 -0.16 9.09
CA SER A 60 17.59 0.36 8.56
C SER A 60 16.44 -0.64 8.74
N ILE A 61 16.67 -1.92 8.41
CA ILE A 61 15.69 -3.00 8.62
C ILE A 61 15.33 -3.13 10.10
N ASN A 62 16.32 -3.18 11.00
CA ASN A 62 16.09 -3.31 12.43
C ASN A 62 15.31 -2.10 12.97
N ASN A 63 15.63 -0.89 12.55
CA ASN A 63 14.93 0.33 12.92
C ASN A 63 13.46 0.31 12.43
N ALA A 64 13.22 -0.13 11.19
CA ALA A 64 11.87 -0.26 10.65
C ALA A 64 11.00 -1.21 11.50
N TYR A 65 11.56 -2.33 11.96
CA TYR A 65 10.84 -3.20 12.89
C TYR A 65 10.62 -2.57 14.26
N LEU A 66 11.56 -1.76 14.78
CA LEU A 66 11.34 -1.01 16.04
C LEU A 66 10.16 -0.04 15.90
N PHE A 67 10.03 0.63 14.77
CA PHE A 67 8.87 1.48 14.48
C PHE A 67 7.57 0.67 14.47
N LEU A 68 7.51 -0.45 13.74
CA LEU A 68 6.31 -1.30 13.71
C LEU A 68 5.97 -1.83 15.12
N ASP A 69 6.97 -2.20 15.90
CA ASP A 69 6.79 -2.62 17.30
C ASP A 69 6.22 -1.48 18.15
N GLN A 70 6.73 -0.25 18.00
CA GLN A 70 6.21 0.93 18.72
C GLN A 70 4.75 1.24 18.33
N MET A 71 4.45 1.24 17.04
CA MET A 71 3.09 1.45 16.54
C MET A 71 2.11 0.40 17.08
N MET A 72 2.52 -0.87 17.08
CA MET A 72 1.72 -1.98 17.58
C MET A 72 1.50 -1.92 19.10
N ASP A 73 2.47 -1.44 19.86
CA ASP A 73 2.43 -1.39 21.33
C ASP A 73 1.80 -0.09 21.87
N ALA A 74 1.38 0.83 20.98
CA ALA A 74 0.86 2.15 21.36
C ALA A 74 -0.42 2.11 22.21
N TYR A 75 -1.28 1.12 22.04
CA TYR A 75 -2.57 0.99 22.72
C TYR A 75 -2.64 -0.18 23.69
N ALA A 76 -1.88 -1.25 23.45
CA ALA A 76 -1.81 -2.42 24.32
C ALA A 76 -0.52 -3.20 24.02
N GLN A 77 -0.11 -4.08 24.93
CA GLN A 77 1.16 -4.79 24.85
C GLN A 77 1.00 -6.31 24.99
N GLY A 78 2.08 -7.03 24.78
CA GLY A 78 2.14 -8.48 24.95
C GLY A 78 1.21 -9.21 23.98
N THR A 79 0.46 -10.16 24.50
CA THR A 79 -0.45 -11.04 23.75
C THR A 79 -1.88 -10.49 23.64
N THR A 80 -2.14 -9.30 24.16
CA THR A 80 -3.46 -8.65 24.03
C THR A 80 -3.80 -8.48 22.57
N VAL A 81 -4.90 -9.09 22.14
CA VAL A 81 -5.43 -9.00 20.78
C VAL A 81 -5.76 -7.55 20.45
N ARG A 82 -5.24 -7.03 19.36
CA ARG A 82 -5.38 -5.63 18.96
C ARG A 82 -5.07 -5.40 17.50
N LEU A 83 -5.61 -4.32 16.95
CA LEU A 83 -5.21 -3.74 15.66
C LEU A 83 -4.27 -2.55 15.90
N CYS A 84 -3.40 -2.33 14.93
CA CYS A 84 -2.41 -1.27 14.95
C CYS A 84 -2.95 -0.03 14.24
N GLN A 85 -2.71 1.16 14.82
CA GLN A 85 -2.99 2.43 14.12
C GLN A 85 -2.14 2.52 12.86
N SER A 86 -2.75 2.91 11.75
CA SER A 86 -2.10 2.91 10.43
C SER A 86 -1.09 4.05 10.26
N TYR A 87 -1.45 5.23 10.71
CA TYR A 87 -0.66 6.46 10.57
C TYR A 87 -0.35 7.08 11.93
N CYS A 88 0.53 8.08 11.95
CA CYS A 88 0.70 8.92 13.13
C CYS A 88 -0.59 9.68 13.49
N ASP A 89 -0.65 10.23 14.70
CA ASP A 89 -1.84 10.93 15.23
C ASP A 89 -2.25 12.15 14.40
N GLN A 90 -1.29 12.77 13.73
CA GLN A 90 -1.46 14.00 12.98
C GLN A 90 -2.18 13.85 11.66
N ILE A 91 -2.42 12.62 11.18
CA ILE A 91 -3.05 12.44 9.87
C ILE A 91 -4.39 13.17 9.75
N ALA A 92 -4.54 13.92 8.66
CA ALA A 92 -5.73 14.72 8.35
C ALA A 92 -6.18 15.60 9.54
N GLY A 93 -5.21 16.25 10.23
CA GLY A 93 -5.50 17.10 11.38
C GLY A 93 -6.10 16.32 12.57
N GLY A 94 -5.79 15.05 12.71
CA GLY A 94 -6.32 14.16 13.74
C GLY A 94 -7.67 13.51 13.40
N THR A 95 -8.23 13.74 12.21
CA THR A 95 -9.52 13.16 11.80
C THR A 95 -9.46 11.63 11.78
N PHE A 96 -8.31 11.06 11.39
CA PHE A 96 -8.08 9.60 11.34
C PHE A 96 -7.27 9.09 12.53
N TYR A 97 -7.23 9.86 13.61
CA TYR A 97 -6.66 9.41 14.88
C TYR A 97 -7.28 8.07 15.30
N SER A 98 -6.45 7.16 15.82
CA SER A 98 -6.88 5.84 16.26
C SER A 98 -7.50 4.96 15.15
N THR A 99 -7.19 5.23 13.87
CA THR A 99 -7.71 4.44 12.74
C THR A 99 -6.73 3.35 12.36
N ALA A 100 -7.23 2.11 12.33
CA ALA A 100 -6.55 0.90 11.87
C ALA A 100 -7.17 0.47 10.53
N PHE A 101 -6.55 0.88 9.41
CA PHE A 101 -6.93 0.36 8.10
C PHE A 101 -6.57 -1.12 8.01
N VAL A 102 -7.50 -1.91 7.51
CA VAL A 102 -7.37 -3.36 7.47
C VAL A 102 -6.24 -3.82 6.53
N TYR A 103 -6.06 -3.09 5.41
CA TYR A 103 -4.96 -3.30 4.48
C TYR A 103 -3.60 -3.16 5.18
N ASP A 104 -3.39 -2.05 5.90
CA ASP A 104 -2.14 -1.79 6.61
C ASP A 104 -1.85 -2.84 7.68
N ASN A 105 -2.89 -3.31 8.38
CA ASN A 105 -2.74 -4.36 9.37
C ASN A 105 -2.43 -5.72 8.73
N ALA A 106 -2.93 -6.00 7.53
CA ALA A 106 -2.54 -7.18 6.76
C ALA A 106 -1.05 -7.09 6.35
N LEU A 107 -0.60 -5.94 5.87
CA LEU A 107 0.81 -5.70 5.55
C LEU A 107 1.72 -5.84 6.77
N LEU A 108 1.29 -5.38 7.94
CA LEU A 108 2.02 -5.53 9.20
C LEU A 108 2.24 -7.01 9.55
N VAL A 109 1.22 -7.86 9.37
CA VAL A 109 1.36 -9.32 9.50
C VAL A 109 2.44 -9.84 8.55
N LEU A 110 2.37 -9.45 7.26
CA LEU A 110 3.29 -9.93 6.23
C LEU A 110 4.73 -9.48 6.48
N ALA A 111 4.93 -8.24 6.95
CA ALA A 111 6.24 -7.75 7.35
C ALA A 111 6.85 -8.56 8.51
N TYR A 112 6.07 -8.87 9.55
CA TYR A 112 6.54 -9.75 10.62
C TYR A 112 6.84 -11.17 10.13
N LEU A 113 6.05 -11.71 9.22
CA LEU A 113 6.31 -13.02 8.62
C LEU A 113 7.56 -13.01 7.73
N ALA A 114 7.93 -11.89 7.12
CA ALA A 114 9.14 -11.76 6.31
C ALA A 114 10.42 -11.98 7.12
N ARG A 115 10.56 -11.38 8.32
CA ARG A 115 11.71 -11.63 9.22
C ARG A 115 11.56 -12.93 10.01
N ALA A 116 10.35 -13.29 10.38
CA ALA A 116 9.94 -14.55 10.99
C ALA A 116 10.72 -14.97 12.27
N ARG A 117 11.21 -14.04 13.08
CA ARG A 117 11.72 -14.35 14.43
C ARG A 117 10.55 -14.81 15.31
N THR A 118 10.84 -15.53 16.41
CA THR A 118 9.78 -15.99 17.33
C THR A 118 8.90 -14.86 17.83
N SER A 119 9.48 -13.71 18.18
CA SER A 119 8.73 -12.51 18.57
C SER A 119 7.85 -11.98 17.45
N ASP A 120 8.35 -12.00 16.21
CA ASP A 120 7.60 -11.51 15.04
C ASP A 120 6.37 -12.38 14.77
N ILE A 121 6.54 -13.71 14.85
CA ILE A 121 5.42 -14.65 14.70
C ILE A 121 4.37 -14.41 15.79
N GLN A 122 4.78 -14.13 17.03
CA GLN A 122 3.82 -13.79 18.08
C GLN A 122 3.07 -12.50 17.80
N ARG A 123 3.76 -11.44 17.33
CA ARG A 123 3.14 -10.17 16.94
C ARG A 123 2.20 -10.33 15.74
N ALA A 124 2.61 -11.07 14.72
CA ALA A 124 1.77 -11.41 13.58
C ALA A 124 0.48 -12.14 14.00
N LYS A 125 0.58 -13.08 14.96
CA LYS A 125 -0.58 -13.78 15.53
C LYS A 125 -1.52 -12.83 16.26
N VAL A 126 -1.02 -11.87 17.04
CA VAL A 126 -1.87 -10.89 17.75
C VAL A 126 -2.75 -10.09 16.75
N ILE A 127 -2.16 -9.63 15.64
CA ILE A 127 -2.92 -8.94 14.59
C ILE A 127 -3.85 -9.92 13.87
N GLY A 128 -3.39 -11.14 13.55
CA GLY A 128 -4.22 -12.17 12.91
C GLY A 128 -5.44 -12.56 13.76
N ASP A 129 -5.26 -12.67 15.07
CA ASP A 129 -6.35 -12.94 16.01
C ASP A 129 -7.33 -11.75 16.09
N ALA A 130 -6.83 -10.50 15.99
CA ALA A 130 -7.67 -9.32 15.91
C ALA A 130 -8.49 -9.25 14.61
N LEU A 131 -7.88 -9.61 13.48
CA LEU A 131 -8.59 -9.73 12.20
C LEU A 131 -9.68 -10.80 12.27
N LEU A 132 -9.39 -11.98 12.83
CA LEU A 132 -10.39 -13.03 13.04
C LEU A 132 -11.53 -12.54 13.95
N TYR A 133 -11.20 -11.83 15.03
CA TYR A 133 -12.20 -11.26 15.92
C TYR A 133 -13.11 -10.27 15.17
N ALA A 134 -12.54 -9.35 14.40
CA ALA A 134 -13.28 -8.38 13.62
C ALA A 134 -14.24 -9.05 12.61
N GLN A 135 -13.75 -10.07 11.88
CA GLN A 135 -14.55 -10.84 10.93
C GLN A 135 -15.70 -11.59 11.60
N GLN A 136 -15.44 -12.22 12.75
CA GLN A 136 -16.42 -13.06 13.44
C GLN A 136 -17.50 -12.25 14.16
N ASN A 137 -17.21 -11.01 14.51
CA ASN A 137 -18.13 -10.13 15.23
C ASN A 137 -18.77 -9.05 14.31
N ASP A 138 -18.53 -9.12 12.98
CA ASP A 138 -19.24 -8.25 12.05
C ASP A 138 -20.73 -8.58 12.04
N SER A 139 -21.57 -7.55 12.15
CA SER A 139 -23.04 -7.69 12.20
C SER A 139 -23.63 -8.31 10.94
N ALA A 140 -22.94 -8.22 9.78
CA ALA A 140 -23.39 -8.86 8.55
C ALA A 140 -23.19 -10.38 8.55
N SER A 141 -22.28 -10.90 9.38
CA SER A 141 -22.00 -12.34 9.56
C SER A 141 -21.75 -13.11 8.24
N ASP A 142 -21.18 -12.45 7.24
CA ASP A 142 -20.97 -12.99 5.88
C ASP A 142 -19.51 -13.21 5.51
N GLY A 143 -18.57 -13.00 6.43
CA GLY A 143 -17.14 -13.23 6.24
C GLY A 143 -16.35 -12.03 5.73
N ARG A 144 -16.99 -10.86 5.59
CA ARG A 144 -16.33 -9.62 5.18
C ARG A 144 -15.32 -9.09 6.20
N PHE A 145 -14.47 -8.21 5.73
CA PHE A 145 -13.75 -7.23 6.53
C PHE A 145 -14.21 -5.83 6.16
N ARG A 146 -14.20 -4.91 7.13
CA ARG A 146 -14.43 -3.48 6.89
C ARG A 146 -13.14 -2.80 6.54
N GLN A 147 -13.20 -1.65 5.86
CA GLN A 147 -12.01 -0.92 5.46
C GLN A 147 -11.15 -0.49 6.64
N ALA A 148 -11.77 -0.05 7.75
CA ALA A 148 -11.04 0.36 8.94
C ALA A 148 -11.79 0.06 10.23
N TYR A 149 -10.99 -0.08 11.29
CA TYR A 149 -11.42 -0.33 12.66
C TYR A 149 -10.76 0.64 13.63
N PHE A 150 -11.16 0.68 14.89
CA PHE A 150 -10.40 1.34 15.93
C PHE A 150 -9.07 0.61 16.18
N ALA A 151 -8.01 1.37 16.39
CA ALA A 151 -6.75 0.83 16.87
C ALA A 151 -6.87 0.42 18.33
N GLY A 152 -6.09 -0.59 18.71
CA GLY A 152 -6.08 -1.14 20.07
C GLY A 152 -6.90 -2.41 20.21
N ALA A 153 -7.13 -2.81 21.46
CA ALA A 153 -7.92 -3.99 21.77
C ALA A 153 -9.40 -3.76 21.45
N PRO A 154 -10.11 -4.79 20.96
CA PRO A 154 -11.55 -4.69 20.80
C PRO A 154 -12.20 -4.44 22.16
N ASP A 155 -13.03 -3.42 22.23
CA ASP A 155 -13.91 -3.28 23.39
C ASP A 155 -15.24 -3.96 23.14
N SER A 156 -16.05 -4.11 24.18
CA SER A 156 -17.31 -4.84 24.11
C SER A 156 -18.38 -4.16 23.25
N HIS A 157 -18.11 -2.99 22.67
CA HIS A 157 -19.13 -2.14 22.11
C HIS A 157 -18.86 -1.71 20.66
N GLU A 158 -17.61 -1.59 20.22
CA GLU A 158 -17.31 -1.07 18.89
C GLU A 158 -16.04 -1.71 18.28
N ILE A 159 -16.22 -2.52 17.23
CA ILE A 159 -15.12 -3.04 16.40
C ILE A 159 -14.88 -2.18 15.15
N PHE A 160 -15.64 -1.11 14.94
CA PHE A 160 -15.58 -0.27 13.75
C PHE A 160 -15.24 1.18 14.08
N VAL A 161 -14.62 1.87 13.15
CA VAL A 161 -14.44 3.31 13.23
C VAL A 161 -15.77 3.98 12.88
N THR A 162 -16.53 4.36 13.89
CA THR A 162 -17.89 4.88 13.72
C THR A 162 -17.95 6.39 13.53
N ARG A 163 -16.90 7.13 13.70
CA ARG A 163 -16.81 8.61 13.72
C ARG A 163 -17.59 9.38 12.62
N GLY A 164 -18.76 8.85 12.23
CA GLY A 164 -19.63 9.45 11.21
C GLY A 164 -19.06 9.35 9.79
N LEU A 165 -18.05 8.52 9.56
CA LEU A 165 -17.45 8.27 8.26
C LEU A 165 -17.95 6.92 7.70
N PRO A 166 -19.07 6.89 6.94
CA PRO A 166 -19.64 5.66 6.37
C PRO A 166 -18.62 4.89 5.50
N PHE A 167 -17.66 5.60 4.96
CA PHE A 167 -16.56 5.07 4.16
C PHE A 167 -15.79 3.94 4.88
N PHE A 168 -15.46 4.10 6.17
CA PHE A 168 -14.72 3.09 6.92
C PHE A 168 -15.51 1.82 7.22
N GLN A 169 -16.82 1.88 7.09
CA GLN A 169 -17.71 0.73 7.25
C GLN A 169 -17.86 -0.09 5.96
N GLY A 170 -17.31 0.40 4.85
CA GLY A 170 -17.29 -0.29 3.57
C GLY A 170 -16.48 -1.57 3.62
N SER A 171 -16.67 -2.40 2.60
CA SER A 171 -15.96 -3.67 2.39
C SER A 171 -15.65 -3.78 0.90
N ALA A 172 -14.71 -2.96 0.42
CA ALA A 172 -14.20 -3.12 -0.92
C ALA A 172 -13.48 -4.46 -1.05
N VAL A 173 -13.41 -4.99 -2.26
CA VAL A 173 -12.84 -6.33 -2.49
C VAL A 173 -11.38 -6.39 -2.05
N GLY A 174 -10.58 -5.34 -2.27
CA GLY A 174 -9.21 -5.24 -1.76
C GLY A 174 -9.15 -5.29 -0.24
N ASP A 175 -10.05 -4.55 0.47
CA ASP A 175 -10.13 -4.57 1.94
C ASP A 175 -10.45 -5.95 2.52
N VAL A 176 -11.05 -6.82 1.72
CA VAL A 176 -11.37 -8.20 2.12
C VAL A 176 -10.27 -9.17 1.69
N ALA A 177 -9.64 -8.95 0.55
CA ALA A 177 -8.61 -9.83 0.00
C ALA A 177 -7.30 -9.78 0.81
N TRP A 178 -6.80 -8.59 1.17
CA TRP A 178 -5.54 -8.43 1.90
C TRP A 178 -5.54 -9.09 3.30
N PRO A 179 -6.55 -8.94 4.16
CA PRO A 179 -6.62 -9.73 5.39
C PRO A 179 -6.69 -11.23 5.11
N GLY A 180 -7.40 -11.65 4.05
CA GLY A 180 -7.43 -13.03 3.60
C GLY A 180 -6.04 -13.56 3.25
N ILE A 181 -5.21 -12.78 2.52
CA ILE A 181 -3.81 -13.08 2.18
C ILE A 181 -2.98 -13.22 3.47
N ALA A 182 -3.09 -12.24 4.37
CA ALA A 182 -2.35 -12.28 5.65
C ALA A 182 -2.69 -13.52 6.49
N LEU A 183 -3.97 -13.85 6.60
CA LEU A 183 -4.45 -15.05 7.31
C LEU A 183 -3.99 -16.35 6.61
N ALA A 184 -4.01 -16.42 5.27
CA ALA A 184 -3.51 -17.57 4.53
C ALA A 184 -2.02 -17.79 4.77
N GLN A 185 -1.22 -16.73 4.78
CA GLN A 185 0.21 -16.79 5.08
C GLN A 185 0.49 -17.14 6.55
N LEU A 186 -0.29 -16.60 7.49
CA LEU A 186 -0.23 -17.00 8.89
C LEU A 186 -0.52 -18.50 9.08
N TYR A 187 -1.54 -19.04 8.39
CA TYR A 187 -1.80 -20.47 8.40
C TYR A 187 -0.62 -21.26 7.83
N ALA A 188 -0.11 -20.85 6.69
CA ALA A 188 1.06 -21.52 6.07
C ALA A 188 2.26 -21.57 7.03
N ARG A 189 2.46 -20.51 7.83
CA ARG A 189 3.56 -20.42 8.78
C ARG A 189 3.33 -21.15 10.10
N THR A 190 2.09 -21.17 10.62
CA THR A 190 1.78 -21.62 11.99
C THR A 190 1.03 -22.94 12.03
N GLY A 191 0.35 -23.34 10.97
CA GLY A 191 -0.56 -24.49 10.93
C GLY A 191 -1.87 -24.27 11.70
N LEU A 192 -2.13 -23.09 12.25
CA LEU A 192 -3.33 -22.79 13.03
C LEU A 192 -4.56 -22.65 12.12
N ARG A 193 -5.42 -23.65 12.14
CA ARG A 193 -6.55 -23.82 11.22
C ARG A 193 -7.52 -22.65 11.21
N ALA A 194 -7.69 -21.95 12.32
CA ALA A 194 -8.57 -20.77 12.40
C ALA A 194 -8.21 -19.68 11.38
N TYR A 195 -6.92 -19.51 11.08
CA TYR A 195 -6.48 -18.54 10.07
C TYR A 195 -6.89 -18.97 8.66
N LEU A 196 -6.72 -20.26 8.31
CA LEU A 196 -7.20 -20.77 7.02
C LEU A 196 -8.72 -20.59 6.87
N GLU A 197 -9.49 -20.90 7.92
CA GLU A 197 -10.94 -20.74 7.92
C GLU A 197 -11.34 -19.27 7.76
N GLY A 198 -10.61 -18.33 8.38
CA GLY A 198 -10.80 -16.89 8.20
C GLY A 198 -10.53 -16.44 6.76
N ALA A 199 -9.44 -16.91 6.17
CA ALA A 199 -9.10 -16.62 4.77
C ALA A 199 -10.15 -17.19 3.80
N VAL A 200 -10.64 -18.40 4.05
CA VAL A 200 -11.71 -19.03 3.24
C VAL A 200 -13.02 -18.24 3.35
N ARG A 201 -13.38 -17.74 4.54
CA ARG A 201 -14.58 -16.90 4.69
C ARG A 201 -14.47 -15.59 3.91
N ALA A 202 -13.30 -14.93 3.95
CA ALA A 202 -13.04 -13.73 3.17
C ALA A 202 -13.18 -13.99 1.65
N ALA A 203 -12.55 -15.05 1.16
CA ALA A 203 -12.64 -15.44 -0.24
C ALA A 203 -14.06 -15.82 -0.67
N SER A 204 -14.81 -16.52 0.19
CA SER A 204 -16.21 -16.87 -0.07
C SER A 204 -17.11 -15.64 -0.15
N PHE A 205 -16.88 -14.63 0.69
CA PHE A 205 -17.56 -13.34 0.59
C PHE A 205 -17.32 -12.68 -0.78
N ILE A 206 -16.06 -12.59 -1.22
CA ILE A 206 -15.71 -12.02 -2.52
C ILE A 206 -16.41 -12.78 -3.65
N GLU A 207 -16.31 -14.11 -3.65
CA GLU A 207 -16.88 -14.97 -4.70
C GLU A 207 -18.39 -14.81 -4.81
N THR A 208 -19.08 -14.71 -3.67
CA THR A 208 -20.54 -14.67 -3.65
C THR A 208 -21.11 -13.29 -3.94
N THR A 209 -20.40 -12.20 -3.55
CA THR A 209 -20.96 -10.84 -3.60
C THR A 209 -20.41 -9.99 -4.74
N ALA A 210 -19.21 -10.28 -5.24
CA ALA A 210 -18.51 -9.40 -6.16
C ALA A 210 -18.19 -10.02 -7.53
N ARG A 211 -18.35 -11.34 -7.73
CA ARG A 211 -18.05 -11.97 -9.02
C ARG A 211 -18.86 -11.36 -10.15
N ASP A 212 -18.18 -10.87 -11.20
CA ASP A 212 -18.83 -10.37 -12.40
C ASP A 212 -19.48 -11.52 -13.21
N LYS A 213 -20.76 -11.34 -13.54
CA LYS A 213 -21.52 -12.26 -14.35
C LYS A 213 -21.77 -11.77 -15.79
N VAL A 214 -21.45 -10.50 -16.05
CA VAL A 214 -21.61 -9.85 -17.37
C VAL A 214 -20.43 -10.19 -18.29
N ASN A 215 -19.24 -10.32 -17.71
CA ASN A 215 -18.02 -10.73 -18.39
C ASN A 215 -17.55 -9.79 -19.53
N VAL A 216 -17.74 -8.47 -19.33
CA VAL A 216 -17.26 -7.41 -20.25
C VAL A 216 -16.71 -6.26 -19.41
N PRO A 217 -15.38 -5.99 -19.44
CA PRO A 217 -14.30 -6.84 -19.97
C PRO A 217 -14.30 -8.24 -19.34
N PRO A 218 -13.69 -9.26 -19.99
CA PRO A 218 -13.79 -10.63 -19.53
C PRO A 218 -13.27 -10.81 -18.12
N GLY A 219 -13.98 -11.62 -17.34
CA GLY A 219 -13.60 -11.96 -15.97
C GLY A 219 -13.76 -10.84 -14.96
N GLY A 220 -13.21 -11.08 -13.78
CA GLY A 220 -13.06 -10.10 -12.71
C GLY A 220 -14.16 -10.06 -11.68
N TYR A 221 -13.86 -9.28 -10.66
CA TYR A 221 -14.71 -9.01 -9.51
C TYR A 221 -14.99 -7.51 -9.43
N TYR A 222 -16.23 -7.17 -9.17
CA TYR A 222 -16.63 -5.79 -8.93
C TYR A 222 -15.91 -5.19 -7.72
N PHE A 223 -15.83 -3.87 -7.66
CA PHE A 223 -15.14 -3.14 -6.59
C PHE A 223 -15.64 -3.50 -5.19
N GLY A 224 -16.90 -3.88 -5.07
CA GLY A 224 -17.58 -4.11 -3.81
C GLY A 224 -18.49 -2.96 -3.41
N ASN A 225 -19.10 -3.02 -2.23
CA ASN A 225 -20.00 -1.99 -1.70
C ASN A 225 -21.19 -1.65 -2.62
N GLY A 226 -21.65 -2.62 -3.42
CA GLY A 226 -22.72 -2.41 -4.40
C GLY A 226 -22.29 -1.66 -5.67
N GLN A 227 -21.01 -1.36 -5.82
CA GLN A 227 -20.47 -0.75 -7.03
C GLN A 227 -20.25 -1.80 -8.12
N THR A 228 -20.36 -1.39 -9.37
CA THR A 228 -20.27 -2.26 -10.54
C THR A 228 -19.05 -2.01 -11.42
N ASN A 229 -18.22 -1.01 -11.11
CA ASN A 229 -16.89 -0.87 -11.68
C ASN A 229 -15.95 -1.94 -11.13
N LYS A 230 -14.85 -2.20 -11.81
CA LYS A 230 -13.82 -3.17 -11.41
C LYS A 230 -12.48 -2.48 -11.26
N SER A 231 -11.73 -2.80 -10.18
CA SER A 231 -10.36 -2.33 -9.96
C SER A 231 -9.36 -3.41 -10.41
N THR A 232 -8.33 -3.02 -11.12
CA THR A 232 -7.22 -3.90 -11.50
C THR A 232 -6.48 -4.37 -10.24
N GLU A 233 -6.18 -3.45 -9.32
CA GLU A 233 -5.59 -3.71 -8.01
C GLU A 233 -6.36 -4.80 -7.26
N HIS A 234 -7.65 -4.60 -7.01
CA HIS A 234 -8.46 -5.57 -6.27
C HIS A 234 -8.53 -6.95 -6.94
N ASN A 235 -8.49 -7.01 -8.27
CA ASN A 235 -8.49 -8.28 -8.99
C ASN A 235 -7.13 -8.99 -8.91
N ILE A 236 -6.03 -8.26 -8.79
CA ILE A 236 -4.71 -8.83 -8.47
C ILE A 236 -4.73 -9.46 -7.07
N ASP A 237 -5.31 -8.78 -6.09
CA ASP A 237 -5.45 -9.26 -4.70
C ASP A 237 -6.28 -10.54 -4.63
N VAL A 238 -7.42 -10.58 -5.35
CA VAL A 238 -8.27 -11.77 -5.44
C VAL A 238 -7.52 -12.93 -6.06
N TYR A 239 -6.79 -12.68 -7.16
CA TYR A 239 -5.95 -13.71 -7.78
C TYR A 239 -4.95 -14.30 -6.80
N ALA A 240 -4.23 -13.45 -6.08
CA ALA A 240 -3.24 -13.87 -5.09
C ALA A 240 -3.88 -14.70 -3.98
N LEU A 241 -4.94 -14.20 -3.34
CA LEU A 241 -5.66 -14.90 -2.28
C LEU A 241 -6.17 -16.27 -2.75
N PHE A 242 -6.85 -16.32 -3.89
CA PHE A 242 -7.47 -17.54 -4.38
C PHE A 242 -6.43 -18.56 -4.82
N THR A 243 -5.32 -18.13 -5.41
CA THR A 243 -4.20 -19.03 -5.73
C THR A 243 -3.58 -19.62 -4.45
N MET A 244 -3.41 -18.82 -3.41
CA MET A 244 -2.95 -19.31 -2.10
C MET A 244 -3.91 -20.35 -1.52
N LEU A 245 -5.22 -20.05 -1.53
CA LEU A 245 -6.24 -20.97 -1.00
C LEU A 245 -6.31 -22.28 -1.80
N ALA A 246 -6.17 -22.23 -3.11
CA ALA A 246 -6.11 -23.44 -3.93
C ALA A 246 -4.95 -24.37 -3.48
N LYS A 247 -3.76 -23.78 -3.26
CA LYS A 247 -2.58 -24.52 -2.77
C LYS A 247 -2.77 -25.07 -1.34
N LEU A 248 -3.38 -24.29 -0.45
CA LEU A 248 -3.52 -24.63 0.96
C LEU A 248 -4.65 -25.62 1.23
N THR A 249 -5.72 -25.57 0.45
CA THR A 249 -6.93 -26.41 0.66
C THR A 249 -7.02 -27.58 -0.29
N GLY A 250 -6.31 -27.56 -1.41
CA GLY A 250 -6.48 -28.53 -2.51
C GLY A 250 -7.81 -28.37 -3.26
N ASN A 251 -8.58 -27.33 -3.01
CA ASN A 251 -9.88 -27.11 -3.68
C ASN A 251 -9.68 -26.34 -5.00
N GLY A 252 -9.92 -27.02 -6.12
CA GLY A 252 -9.77 -26.46 -7.46
C GLY A 252 -10.71 -25.30 -7.80
N SER A 253 -11.83 -25.12 -7.09
CA SER A 253 -12.75 -24.01 -7.35
C SER A 253 -12.09 -22.65 -7.11
N TRP A 254 -11.09 -22.58 -6.21
CA TRP A 254 -10.30 -21.35 -6.02
C TRP A 254 -9.43 -21.01 -7.23
N LEU A 255 -8.95 -22.03 -7.99
CA LEU A 255 -8.24 -21.76 -9.25
C LEU A 255 -9.16 -21.18 -10.32
N ASP A 256 -10.41 -21.62 -10.39
CA ASP A 256 -11.39 -21.05 -11.33
C ASP A 256 -11.65 -19.57 -11.00
N GLY A 257 -11.79 -19.23 -9.71
CA GLY A 257 -11.93 -17.86 -9.25
C GLY A 257 -10.68 -17.02 -9.53
N ALA A 258 -9.49 -17.57 -9.28
CA ALA A 258 -8.22 -16.91 -9.59
C ALA A 258 -8.08 -16.63 -11.10
N GLN A 259 -8.40 -17.60 -11.96
CA GLN A 259 -8.37 -17.39 -13.41
C GLN A 259 -9.40 -16.35 -13.87
N HIS A 260 -10.57 -16.30 -13.20
CA HIS A 260 -11.57 -15.28 -13.48
C HIS A 260 -11.05 -13.85 -13.15
N ALA A 261 -10.36 -13.69 -12.03
CA ALA A 261 -9.71 -12.43 -11.68
C ALA A 261 -8.57 -12.07 -12.66
N LYS A 262 -7.70 -13.06 -12.97
CA LYS A 262 -6.58 -12.89 -13.90
C LYS A 262 -7.04 -12.44 -15.28
N ALA A 263 -8.11 -13.03 -15.82
CA ALA A 263 -8.63 -12.66 -17.14
C ALA A 263 -9.02 -11.17 -17.22
N PHE A 264 -9.56 -10.60 -16.15
CA PHE A 264 -9.82 -9.18 -16.09
C PHE A 264 -8.53 -8.35 -16.06
N VAL A 265 -7.55 -8.72 -15.22
CA VAL A 265 -6.28 -7.99 -15.14
C VAL A 265 -5.56 -8.04 -16.52
N GLU A 266 -5.57 -9.17 -17.21
CA GLU A 266 -5.02 -9.31 -18.56
C GLU A 266 -5.73 -8.37 -19.56
N ALA A 267 -7.06 -8.20 -19.42
CA ALA A 267 -7.81 -7.27 -20.27
C ALA A 267 -7.48 -5.78 -20.00
N MET A 268 -6.88 -5.47 -18.83
CA MET A 268 -6.41 -4.12 -18.51
C MET A 268 -4.99 -3.84 -19.04
N PHE A 269 -4.30 -4.84 -19.59
CA PHE A 269 -2.94 -4.67 -20.10
C PHE A 269 -2.94 -3.99 -21.47
N ASP A 270 -2.32 -2.83 -21.55
CA ASP A 270 -2.06 -2.11 -22.80
C ASP A 270 -0.72 -2.58 -23.40
N SER A 271 -0.79 -3.57 -24.27
CA SER A 271 0.40 -4.18 -24.88
C SER A 271 1.31 -3.20 -25.62
N PRO A 272 0.80 -2.19 -26.38
CA PRO A 272 1.66 -1.22 -27.04
C PRO A 272 2.52 -0.38 -26.10
N SER A 273 2.03 -0.01 -24.93
CA SER A 273 2.75 0.80 -23.96
C SER A 273 3.38 -0.03 -22.83
N GLY A 274 2.97 -1.29 -22.68
CA GLY A 274 3.50 -2.23 -21.69
C GLY A 274 3.05 -1.96 -20.26
N HIS A 275 1.84 -1.40 -20.04
CA HIS A 275 1.34 -1.10 -18.70
C HIS A 275 -0.11 -1.54 -18.50
N PHE A 276 -0.58 -1.50 -17.26
CA PHE A 276 -1.96 -1.80 -16.88
C PHE A 276 -2.75 -0.53 -16.60
N TRP A 277 -4.01 -0.50 -17.05
CA TRP A 277 -4.98 0.51 -16.66
C TRP A 277 -5.53 0.24 -15.25
N THR A 278 -5.97 1.29 -14.57
CA THR A 278 -6.47 1.21 -13.18
C THR A 278 -7.72 0.32 -13.02
N GLY A 279 -8.48 0.10 -14.08
CA GLY A 279 -9.71 -0.68 -14.08
C GLY A 279 -10.79 -0.11 -14.97
N THR A 280 -12.04 -0.23 -14.55
CA THR A 280 -13.20 0.27 -15.31
C THR A 280 -13.92 1.39 -14.56
N SER A 281 -14.54 2.33 -15.30
CA SER A 281 -15.39 3.40 -14.74
C SER A 281 -16.81 2.96 -14.41
N ASP A 282 -17.27 1.91 -15.08
CA ASP A 282 -18.56 1.23 -14.93
C ASP A 282 -18.37 -0.26 -15.26
N PRO A 283 -19.41 -1.11 -15.37
CA PRO A 283 -19.21 -2.54 -15.64
C PRO A 283 -18.41 -2.85 -16.90
N THR A 284 -18.40 -1.96 -17.90
CA THR A 284 -17.98 -2.29 -19.28
C THR A 284 -16.90 -1.40 -19.86
N HIS A 285 -16.68 -0.17 -19.34
CA HIS A 285 -15.77 0.80 -19.94
C HIS A 285 -14.46 0.91 -19.15
N ILE A 286 -13.34 0.63 -19.83
CA ILE A 286 -11.99 0.80 -19.25
C ILE A 286 -11.76 2.29 -18.96
N PHE A 287 -11.15 2.57 -17.81
CA PHE A 287 -10.76 3.91 -17.40
C PHE A 287 -9.32 4.20 -17.81
N TYR A 288 -9.15 4.93 -18.91
CA TYR A 288 -7.84 5.21 -19.54
C TYR A 288 -7.10 6.44 -18.99
N ASN A 289 -7.60 7.11 -17.95
CA ASN A 289 -7.10 8.44 -17.57
C ASN A 289 -5.99 8.41 -16.52
N ASN A 290 -5.80 7.30 -15.82
CA ASN A 290 -4.78 7.19 -14.76
C ASN A 290 -4.23 5.78 -14.68
N SER A 291 -2.94 5.66 -14.41
CA SER A 291 -2.26 4.38 -14.27
C SER A 291 -1.42 4.43 -12.99
N PRO A 292 -1.89 3.81 -11.90
CA PRO A 292 -1.17 3.79 -10.64
C PRO A 292 -0.01 2.79 -10.67
N GLU A 293 0.93 2.96 -9.74
CA GLU A 293 2.14 2.15 -9.60
C GLU A 293 1.81 0.72 -9.16
N ASP A 294 0.94 0.57 -8.18
CA ASP A 294 0.57 -0.70 -7.55
C ASP A 294 0.14 -1.74 -8.59
N VAL A 295 -0.78 -1.40 -9.50
CA VAL A 295 -1.23 -2.34 -10.52
C VAL A 295 -0.12 -2.80 -11.46
N GLN A 296 0.96 -2.03 -11.61
CA GLN A 296 2.11 -2.40 -12.42
C GLN A 296 2.99 -3.43 -11.71
N SER A 297 3.46 -3.07 -10.53
CA SER A 297 4.35 -3.92 -9.72
C SER A 297 3.63 -5.16 -9.20
N TRP A 298 2.40 -5.03 -8.73
CA TRP A 298 1.65 -6.14 -8.14
C TRP A 298 1.20 -7.16 -9.19
N SER A 299 0.84 -6.75 -10.42
CA SER A 299 0.57 -7.70 -11.50
C SER A 299 1.74 -8.63 -11.72
N TYR A 300 2.96 -8.10 -11.80
CA TYR A 300 4.15 -8.93 -11.95
C TYR A 300 4.40 -9.79 -10.70
N LEU A 301 4.32 -9.22 -9.51
CA LEU A 301 4.51 -9.95 -8.25
C LEU A 301 3.51 -11.10 -8.09
N ALA A 302 2.24 -10.90 -8.43
CA ALA A 302 1.21 -11.91 -8.30
C ALA A 302 1.31 -13.00 -9.37
N PHE A 303 1.52 -12.62 -10.63
CA PHE A 303 1.48 -13.58 -11.73
C PHE A 303 2.82 -14.25 -12.00
N GLN A 304 3.94 -13.59 -11.71
CA GLN A 304 5.30 -14.03 -12.06
C GLN A 304 5.42 -14.37 -13.56
N ASP A 305 4.69 -13.64 -14.41
CA ASP A 305 4.60 -13.84 -15.84
C ASP A 305 5.47 -12.82 -16.58
N GLN A 306 6.45 -13.31 -17.34
CA GLN A 306 7.38 -12.44 -18.07
C GLN A 306 6.70 -11.59 -19.15
N ASN A 307 5.53 -11.97 -19.64
CA ASN A 307 4.75 -11.14 -20.57
C ASN A 307 4.36 -9.79 -19.95
N PHE A 308 4.31 -9.71 -18.63
CA PHE A 308 3.97 -8.49 -17.89
C PHE A 308 5.19 -7.77 -17.28
N ALA A 309 6.40 -8.26 -17.52
CA ALA A 309 7.62 -7.63 -17.02
C ALA A 309 7.81 -6.20 -17.56
N ALA A 310 7.23 -5.88 -18.71
CA ALA A 310 7.23 -4.55 -19.31
C ALA A 310 6.56 -3.48 -18.41
N SER A 311 5.59 -3.88 -17.56
CA SER A 311 4.94 -2.94 -16.64
C SER A 311 5.92 -2.33 -15.62
N ILE A 312 6.93 -3.09 -15.19
CA ILE A 312 8.00 -2.59 -14.31
C ILE A 312 8.87 -1.57 -15.04
N ASP A 313 9.21 -1.81 -16.31
CA ASP A 313 9.98 -0.86 -17.11
C ASP A 313 9.16 0.41 -17.40
N TRP A 314 7.85 0.26 -17.55
CA TRP A 314 6.94 1.40 -17.67
C TRP A 314 6.95 2.26 -16.40
N VAL A 315 6.92 1.67 -15.20
CA VAL A 315 7.05 2.40 -13.93
C VAL A 315 8.37 3.16 -13.86
N LYS A 316 9.49 2.51 -14.18
CA LYS A 316 10.82 3.13 -14.20
C LYS A 316 10.89 4.35 -15.12
N THR A 317 10.10 4.36 -16.18
CA THR A 317 10.10 5.44 -17.19
C THR A 317 9.09 6.53 -16.87
N ASN A 318 7.88 6.14 -16.45
CA ASN A 318 6.74 7.06 -16.40
C ASN A 318 6.42 7.55 -14.99
N LEU A 319 6.72 6.77 -13.95
CA LEU A 319 6.41 7.13 -12.56
C LEU A 319 7.63 7.51 -11.74
N ALA A 320 8.85 7.31 -12.25
CA ALA A 320 10.06 7.74 -11.55
C ALA A 320 10.02 9.24 -11.27
N THR A 321 10.37 9.61 -10.06
CA THR A 321 10.41 11.01 -9.61
C THR A 321 11.54 11.24 -8.61
N THR A 322 11.87 12.50 -8.38
CA THR A 322 12.87 12.89 -7.38
C THR A 322 12.40 14.14 -6.68
N ASP A 323 12.05 14.00 -5.43
CA ASP A 323 11.65 15.10 -4.56
C ASP A 323 12.85 15.78 -3.92
N THR A 324 12.78 17.11 -3.79
CA THR A 324 13.71 17.91 -3.01
C THR A 324 12.96 18.49 -1.81
N THR A 325 12.88 17.73 -0.76
CA THR A 325 12.16 18.07 0.48
C THR A 325 13.11 18.53 1.58
N PHE A 326 12.60 18.79 2.77
CA PHE A 326 13.39 19.23 3.93
C PHE A 326 13.42 18.14 4.99
N ALA A 327 14.56 17.99 5.67
CA ALA A 327 14.66 17.17 6.87
C ALA A 327 13.59 17.62 7.89
N PHE A 328 13.01 16.65 8.60
CA PHE A 328 11.92 16.88 9.56
C PHE A 328 10.65 17.50 8.95
N ASN A 329 10.44 17.36 7.63
CA ASN A 329 9.19 17.75 7.02
C ASN A 329 8.03 16.98 7.69
N ASN A 330 7.15 17.73 8.35
CA ASN A 330 5.98 17.20 9.05
C ASN A 330 4.66 17.57 8.31
N GLY A 331 4.75 17.95 7.04
CA GLY A 331 3.61 18.39 6.25
C GLY A 331 3.21 19.87 6.45
N TRP A 332 3.84 20.58 7.38
CA TRP A 332 3.49 21.97 7.75
C TRP A 332 4.55 23.00 7.35
N GLY A 333 5.61 22.58 6.65
CA GLY A 333 6.70 23.43 6.20
C GLY A 333 7.64 23.85 7.34
N SER A 334 8.83 23.27 7.38
CA SER A 334 9.91 23.78 8.23
C SER A 334 10.75 24.78 7.44
N ASN A 335 10.70 26.04 7.82
CA ASN A 335 11.63 27.04 7.33
C ASN A 335 13.02 26.77 7.95
N GLY A 336 13.94 26.14 7.20
CA GLY A 336 15.35 26.12 7.54
C GLY A 336 15.99 24.75 7.84
N GLY A 337 15.37 23.61 7.50
CA GLY A 337 16.00 22.29 7.59
C GLY A 337 17.00 22.00 6.46
N LEU A 338 17.80 20.94 6.64
CA LEU A 338 18.66 20.40 5.60
C LEU A 338 17.80 19.97 4.41
N ARG A 339 18.17 20.40 3.20
CA ARG A 339 17.53 19.92 1.96
C ARG A 339 17.94 18.49 1.69
N LEU A 340 16.94 17.66 1.44
CA LEU A 340 17.10 16.25 1.10
C LEU A 340 16.67 16.03 -0.34
N ARG A 341 17.33 15.10 -1.00
CA ARG A 341 16.93 14.62 -2.31
C ARG A 341 16.58 13.14 -2.19
N VAL A 342 15.34 12.81 -2.45
CA VAL A 342 14.82 11.44 -2.38
C VAL A 342 14.28 11.06 -3.76
N SER A 343 14.81 9.99 -4.34
CA SER A 343 14.33 9.42 -5.60
C SER A 343 13.51 8.16 -5.33
N GLY A 344 12.48 7.95 -6.13
CA GLY A 344 11.57 6.81 -6.05
C GLY A 344 10.51 6.90 -7.15
N VAL A 345 9.31 6.48 -6.83
CA VAL A 345 8.16 6.60 -7.73
C VAL A 345 7.06 7.44 -7.12
N THR A 346 6.28 8.11 -7.96
CA THR A 346 5.03 8.72 -7.55
C THR A 346 3.88 7.71 -7.61
N PHE A 347 2.69 8.08 -7.10
CA PHE A 347 1.56 7.17 -6.99
C PHE A 347 1.00 6.75 -8.35
N ALA A 348 0.76 7.70 -9.26
CA ALA A 348 0.13 7.42 -10.54
C ALA A 348 0.54 8.44 -11.61
N SER A 349 0.18 8.19 -12.85
CA SER A 349 0.46 9.11 -13.97
C SER A 349 -0.11 10.51 -13.74
N LEU A 350 -1.30 10.65 -13.15
CA LEU A 350 -1.89 11.96 -12.83
C LEU A 350 -1.19 12.67 -11.66
N SER A 351 -0.47 11.95 -10.81
CA SER A 351 0.27 12.57 -9.70
C SER A 351 1.34 13.54 -10.19
N LYS A 352 1.90 13.31 -11.37
CA LYS A 352 2.93 14.17 -12.00
C LYS A 352 2.38 15.47 -12.58
N LEU A 353 1.06 15.64 -12.63
CA LEU A 353 0.44 16.85 -13.17
C LEU A 353 0.30 17.98 -12.13
N GLY A 354 0.79 17.80 -10.92
CA GLY A 354 0.77 18.80 -9.87
C GLY A 354 -0.64 19.10 -9.38
N THR A 355 -1.19 20.25 -9.77
CA THR A 355 -2.44 20.83 -9.26
C THR A 355 -3.73 20.15 -9.75
N VAL A 356 -3.78 18.82 -9.93
CA VAL A 356 -4.97 18.11 -10.48
C VAL A 356 -6.28 18.46 -9.75
N LEU A 357 -6.22 18.80 -8.46
CA LEU A 357 -7.39 19.21 -7.66
C LEU A 357 -7.43 20.71 -7.34
N GLY A 358 -6.57 21.51 -7.92
CA GLY A 358 -6.48 22.96 -7.63
C GLY A 358 -5.91 23.27 -6.24
N ASP A 359 -5.20 22.33 -5.64
CA ASP A 359 -4.49 22.50 -4.36
C ASP A 359 -3.01 22.80 -4.63
N ASN A 360 -2.62 24.04 -4.38
CA ASN A 360 -1.24 24.53 -4.59
C ASN A 360 -0.22 23.97 -3.58
N THR A 361 -0.65 23.16 -2.61
CA THR A 361 0.24 22.52 -1.63
C THR A 361 0.76 21.16 -2.10
N VAL A 362 0.21 20.62 -3.17
CA VAL A 362 0.61 19.35 -3.76
C VAL A 362 1.95 19.51 -4.48
N ASP A 363 2.86 18.57 -4.22
CA ASP A 363 4.15 18.47 -4.90
C ASP A 363 4.08 17.38 -5.98
N ALA A 364 4.25 17.78 -7.25
CA ALA A 364 4.25 16.85 -8.39
C ALA A 364 5.47 15.93 -8.39
N ASP A 365 6.54 16.30 -7.69
CA ASP A 365 7.77 15.53 -7.57
C ASP A 365 7.76 14.62 -6.33
N ALA A 366 6.71 14.67 -5.50
CA ALA A 366 6.61 13.86 -4.29
C ALA A 366 6.78 12.36 -4.57
N VAL A 367 7.58 11.69 -3.73
CA VAL A 367 7.81 10.26 -3.79
C VAL A 367 6.81 9.55 -2.90
N TRP A 368 6.14 8.53 -3.44
CA TRP A 368 5.34 7.57 -2.70
C TRP A 368 6.25 6.46 -2.17
N LEU A 369 6.51 6.44 -0.86
CA LEU A 369 7.50 5.53 -0.28
C LEU A 369 7.02 4.08 -0.25
N GLU A 370 5.72 3.85 -0.14
CA GLU A 370 5.11 2.52 -0.27
C GLU A 370 5.29 1.98 -1.69
N GLY A 371 4.89 2.72 -2.72
CA GLY A 371 5.07 2.31 -4.12
C GLY A 371 6.55 2.14 -4.51
N THR A 372 7.45 2.90 -3.88
CA THR A 372 8.89 2.66 -4.06
C THR A 372 9.28 1.29 -3.46
N GLY A 373 8.67 0.88 -2.35
CA GLY A 373 8.79 -0.47 -1.79
C GLY A 373 8.25 -1.56 -2.73
N HIS A 374 7.11 -1.32 -3.40
CA HIS A 374 6.56 -2.22 -4.43
C HIS A 374 7.56 -2.42 -5.57
N LEU A 375 8.09 -1.32 -6.11
CA LEU A 375 9.06 -1.38 -7.21
C LEU A 375 10.34 -2.13 -6.79
N ILE A 376 10.87 -1.89 -5.57
CA ILE A 376 12.02 -2.64 -5.04
C ILE A 376 11.71 -4.14 -5.03
N ALA A 377 10.56 -4.54 -4.49
CA ALA A 377 10.14 -5.95 -4.44
C ALA A 377 10.03 -6.55 -5.85
N ALA A 378 9.44 -5.83 -6.80
CA ALA A 378 9.27 -6.27 -8.18
C ALA A 378 10.62 -6.41 -8.92
N LEU A 379 11.53 -5.45 -8.77
CA LEU A 379 12.87 -5.50 -9.37
C LEU A 379 13.67 -6.70 -8.86
N LEU A 380 13.65 -6.95 -7.53
CA LEU A 380 14.37 -8.07 -6.93
C LEU A 380 13.72 -9.44 -7.24
N SER A 381 12.42 -9.44 -7.55
CA SER A 381 11.67 -10.65 -7.92
C SER A 381 11.73 -10.94 -9.42
N ARG A 382 12.09 -9.98 -10.26
CA ARG A 382 12.11 -10.14 -11.71
C ARG A 382 13.17 -11.14 -12.12
N ARG A 383 12.71 -12.38 -12.37
CA ARG A 383 13.58 -13.46 -12.86
C ARG A 383 13.80 -13.27 -14.36
N LEU A 384 15.06 -13.29 -14.76
CA LEU A 384 15.41 -13.29 -16.16
C LEU A 384 15.03 -14.61 -16.83
N PRO A 385 14.48 -14.60 -18.05
CA PRO A 385 14.46 -15.75 -18.89
C PRO A 385 15.90 -16.02 -19.35
N ALA A 386 16.45 -17.16 -18.97
CA ALA A 386 17.68 -17.76 -19.48
C ALA A 386 19.00 -16.95 -19.39
N LYS A 387 20.10 -17.67 -19.41
CA LYS A 387 21.50 -17.30 -19.18
C LYS A 387 22.09 -16.11 -19.98
N ASP A 388 21.32 -15.52 -20.90
CA ASP A 388 21.87 -14.59 -21.88
C ASP A 388 21.53 -13.12 -21.64
N ASP A 389 20.73 -12.78 -20.61
CA ASP A 389 20.29 -11.40 -20.34
C ASP A 389 20.84 -10.82 -19.01
N ILE A 390 22.10 -11.10 -18.76
CA ILE A 390 22.85 -10.59 -17.60
C ILE A 390 22.80 -9.06 -17.42
N PRO A 391 22.82 -8.22 -18.48
CA PRO A 391 22.81 -6.76 -18.32
C PRO A 391 21.53 -6.20 -17.69
N SER A 392 20.35 -6.71 -18.01
CA SER A 392 19.09 -6.22 -17.46
C SER A 392 18.94 -6.60 -15.97
N PHE A 393 19.39 -7.78 -15.57
CA PHE A 393 19.42 -8.20 -14.17
C PHE A 393 20.32 -7.30 -13.33
N HIS A 394 21.53 -7.03 -13.77
CA HIS A 394 22.43 -6.11 -13.07
C HIS A 394 21.84 -4.70 -12.98
N GLY A 395 21.11 -4.25 -14.00
CA GLY A 395 20.39 -2.98 -14.01
C GLY A 395 19.31 -2.92 -12.95
N ASP A 396 18.50 -3.97 -12.81
CA ASP A 396 17.42 -4.04 -11.81
C ASP A 396 17.94 -4.10 -10.38
N VAL A 397 18.98 -4.90 -10.12
CA VAL A 397 19.61 -4.98 -8.79
C VAL A 397 20.27 -3.64 -8.42
N SER A 398 20.96 -3.00 -9.37
CA SER A 398 21.58 -1.68 -9.16
C SER A 398 20.52 -0.60 -8.88
N LEU A 399 19.41 -0.60 -9.61
CA LEU A 399 18.32 0.34 -9.38
C LEU A 399 17.65 0.09 -8.02
N ALA A 400 17.39 -1.17 -7.69
CA ALA A 400 16.83 -1.51 -6.37
C ALA A 400 17.74 -1.04 -5.24
N GLY A 401 19.07 -1.24 -5.35
CA GLY A 401 20.05 -0.74 -4.40
C GLY A 401 19.98 0.79 -4.24
N SER A 402 19.96 1.52 -5.35
CA SER A 402 19.84 2.98 -5.32
C SER A 402 18.52 3.45 -4.70
N LEU A 403 17.39 2.80 -5.01
CA LEU A 403 16.10 3.12 -4.40
C LEU A 403 16.12 2.86 -2.88
N ILE A 404 16.74 1.77 -2.43
CA ILE A 404 16.89 1.46 -1.01
C ILE A 404 17.68 2.56 -0.29
N GLU A 405 18.79 3.06 -0.87
CA GLU A 405 19.55 4.18 -0.32
C GLU A 405 18.68 5.43 -0.16
N HIS A 406 17.90 5.79 -1.18
CA HIS A 406 16.99 6.93 -1.12
C HIS A 406 15.88 6.75 -0.07
N VAL A 407 15.33 5.55 0.08
CA VAL A 407 14.35 5.24 1.14
C VAL A 407 15.00 5.35 2.52
N GLN A 408 16.27 4.93 2.68
CA GLN A 408 17.01 5.13 3.93
C GLN A 408 17.24 6.62 4.26
N VAL A 409 17.48 7.46 3.24
CA VAL A 409 17.54 8.92 3.43
C VAL A 409 16.20 9.44 3.96
N ALA A 410 15.07 9.02 3.39
CA ALA A 410 13.75 9.40 3.86
C ALA A 410 13.49 8.90 5.30
N GLN A 411 13.82 7.63 5.59
CA GLN A 411 13.69 7.02 6.92
C GLN A 411 14.46 7.82 7.99
N ASN A 412 15.70 8.18 7.68
CA ASN A 412 16.57 8.87 8.63
C ASN A 412 16.23 10.34 8.85
N SER A 413 15.30 10.91 8.05
CA SER A 413 15.19 12.37 8.00
C SER A 413 13.75 12.90 8.09
N LEU A 414 12.73 12.09 7.75
CA LEU A 414 11.35 12.56 7.70
C LEU A 414 10.56 12.19 8.97
N GLY A 415 9.37 12.78 9.15
CA GLY A 415 8.42 12.44 10.22
C GLY A 415 8.74 13.06 11.59
N GLY A 416 9.60 14.07 11.67
CA GLY A 416 9.96 14.71 12.93
C GLY A 416 8.76 15.29 13.68
N GLY A 417 8.70 15.06 15.02
CA GLY A 417 7.66 15.59 15.89
C GLY A 417 6.30 14.91 15.82
N GLN A 418 6.19 13.79 15.12
CA GLN A 418 4.95 13.02 15.04
C GLN A 418 4.80 12.06 16.23
N THR A 419 3.56 11.67 16.52
CA THR A 419 3.19 10.86 17.68
C THR A 419 2.27 9.70 17.28
N VAL A 420 2.21 8.67 18.12
CA VAL A 420 1.18 7.63 18.10
C VAL A 420 0.58 7.48 19.48
N ASN A 421 -0.73 7.58 19.61
CA ASN A 421 -1.44 7.62 20.91
C ASN A 421 -0.76 8.56 21.91
N GLY A 422 -0.38 9.76 21.44
CA GLY A 422 0.31 10.78 22.21
C GLY A 422 1.79 10.51 22.53
N GLN A 423 2.35 9.36 22.17
CA GLN A 423 3.76 9.02 22.39
C GLN A 423 4.61 9.42 21.19
N PRO A 424 5.78 10.08 21.41
CA PRO A 424 6.65 10.51 20.32
C PRO A 424 7.14 9.33 19.48
N LEU A 425 7.06 9.47 18.15
CA LEU A 425 7.70 8.58 17.19
C LEU A 425 9.14 9.02 16.95
N VAL A 426 10.02 8.03 16.71
CA VAL A 426 11.46 8.25 16.55
C VAL A 426 11.81 8.38 15.09
N VAL A 427 12.38 9.53 14.69
CA VAL A 427 12.99 9.70 13.36
C VAL A 427 14.13 8.70 13.17
N GLY A 428 14.26 8.12 11.98
CA GLY A 428 15.25 7.08 11.69
C GLY A 428 14.71 5.67 11.87
N GLN A 429 13.46 5.51 12.29
CA GLN A 429 12.85 4.19 12.45
C GLN A 429 11.83 3.88 11.36
N GLY A 430 10.70 4.58 11.31
CA GLY A 430 9.64 4.33 10.33
C GLY A 430 9.80 5.11 9.04
N LEU A 431 8.92 4.82 8.08
CA LEU A 431 8.76 5.59 6.85
C LEU A 431 7.47 6.41 6.90
N THR A 432 7.53 7.59 6.31
CA THR A 432 6.32 8.36 5.99
C THR A 432 5.63 7.77 4.76
N ALA A 433 4.34 8.05 4.54
CA ALA A 433 3.64 7.58 3.35
C ALA A 433 4.22 8.19 2.07
N SER A 434 4.57 9.48 2.12
CA SER A 434 5.22 10.20 1.02
C SER A 434 6.27 11.17 1.55
N THR A 435 7.10 11.70 0.67
CA THR A 435 8.16 12.67 1.01
C THR A 435 7.60 14.09 1.17
N SER A 436 6.58 14.44 0.41
CA SER A 436 5.85 15.71 0.43
C SER A 436 4.36 15.41 0.22
N VAL A 437 3.49 16.43 0.15
CA VAL A 437 2.06 16.22 -0.14
C VAL A 437 1.90 15.71 -1.57
N LEU A 438 1.41 14.49 -1.72
CA LEU A 438 1.29 13.79 -2.99
C LEU A 438 -0.18 13.62 -3.36
N ASN A 439 -0.58 14.09 -4.54
CA ASN A 439 -1.90 13.84 -5.08
C ASN A 439 -1.93 12.49 -5.81
N THR A 440 -2.84 11.61 -5.45
CA THR A 440 -2.99 10.30 -6.08
C THR A 440 -3.65 10.34 -7.47
N GLY A 441 -4.28 11.46 -7.83
CA GLY A 441 -5.14 11.54 -9.01
C GLY A 441 -6.51 10.89 -8.84
N PHE A 442 -6.80 10.32 -7.68
CA PHE A 442 -8.08 9.69 -7.32
C PHE A 442 -8.89 10.49 -6.29
N GLY A 443 -8.50 11.74 -6.02
CA GLY A 443 -9.25 12.67 -5.18
C GLY A 443 -8.88 12.64 -3.71
N PHE A 444 -7.76 12.01 -3.35
CA PHE A 444 -7.16 12.08 -2.03
C PHE A 444 -5.64 12.26 -2.15
N ASN A 445 -5.00 12.70 -1.07
CA ASN A 445 -3.56 12.96 -1.00
C ASN A 445 -2.90 12.05 0.03
N TYR A 446 -1.65 11.65 -0.25
CA TYR A 446 -0.73 11.19 0.77
C TYR A 446 0.07 12.35 1.34
N PHE A 447 0.54 12.16 2.57
CA PHE A 447 1.26 13.19 3.33
C PHE A 447 2.56 12.60 3.90
N PRO A 448 3.54 13.45 4.28
CA PRO A 448 4.76 13.00 4.95
C PRO A 448 4.50 12.62 6.42
N TYR A 449 3.55 11.72 6.62
CA TYR A 449 3.16 11.16 7.91
C TYR A 449 3.63 9.72 8.03
N PHE A 450 4.20 9.36 9.18
CA PHE A 450 4.59 7.98 9.47
C PHE A 450 3.46 7.02 9.19
N HIS A 451 3.80 5.90 8.53
CA HIS A 451 2.85 4.95 7.98
C HIS A 451 3.36 3.51 8.11
N ILE A 452 2.56 2.63 8.71
CA ILE A 452 2.94 1.22 8.85
C ILE A 452 2.93 0.49 7.50
N GLY A 453 2.04 0.85 6.56
CA GLY A 453 1.98 0.27 5.21
C GLY A 453 3.27 0.52 4.43
N ALA A 454 3.71 1.78 4.31
CA ALA A 454 4.97 2.12 3.63
C ALA A 454 6.18 1.41 4.27
N THR A 455 6.23 1.35 5.61
CA THR A 455 7.30 0.67 6.34
C THR A 455 7.27 -0.85 6.10
N SER A 456 6.08 -1.45 6.04
CA SER A 456 5.90 -2.88 5.81
C SER A 456 6.30 -3.28 4.39
N TRP A 457 5.92 -2.49 3.37
CA TRP A 457 6.35 -2.75 1.99
C TRP A 457 7.86 -2.56 1.79
N TYR A 458 8.45 -1.55 2.42
CA TYR A 458 9.90 -1.44 2.44
C TYR A 458 10.55 -2.71 2.99
N LEU A 459 10.08 -3.20 4.13
CA LEU A 459 10.63 -4.41 4.76
C LEU A 459 10.48 -5.66 3.89
N THR A 460 9.33 -5.87 3.26
CA THR A 460 9.13 -7.01 2.35
C THR A 460 10.00 -6.88 1.10
N GLY A 461 10.09 -5.68 0.55
CA GLY A 461 10.93 -5.38 -0.62
C GLY A 461 12.41 -5.66 -0.38
N VAL A 462 13.01 -5.04 0.66
CA VAL A 462 14.45 -5.19 0.93
C VAL A 462 14.86 -6.59 1.37
N GLN A 463 13.91 -7.38 1.87
CA GLN A 463 14.13 -8.80 2.22
C GLN A 463 13.80 -9.74 1.05
N ALA A 464 13.48 -9.21 -0.13
CA ALA A 464 13.09 -9.96 -1.32
C ALA A 464 11.96 -10.97 -1.05
N VAL A 465 10.99 -10.59 -0.20
CA VAL A 465 9.80 -11.38 0.10
C VAL A 465 8.65 -10.87 -0.75
N ASN A 466 8.02 -11.76 -1.50
CA ASN A 466 6.84 -11.42 -2.29
C ASN A 466 5.57 -11.71 -1.48
N PRO A 467 4.84 -10.69 -1.01
CA PRO A 467 3.65 -10.90 -0.18
C PRO A 467 2.45 -11.47 -0.96
N LEU A 468 2.46 -11.38 -2.29
CA LEU A 468 1.41 -11.90 -3.16
C LEU A 468 1.61 -13.37 -3.58
N GLN A 469 2.64 -14.03 -3.04
CA GLN A 469 2.91 -15.45 -3.22
C GLN A 469 3.05 -16.14 -1.86
N LEU A 470 2.63 -17.41 -1.75
CA LEU A 470 3.00 -18.19 -0.56
C LEU A 470 4.52 -18.34 -0.51
N ALA A 471 5.10 -18.02 0.65
CA ALA A 471 6.50 -18.33 0.88
C ALA A 471 6.73 -19.84 0.74
N ASP A 472 7.80 -20.24 0.06
CA ASP A 472 8.22 -21.62 0.01
C ASP A 472 8.53 -22.10 1.45
N ARG A 473 8.04 -23.30 1.80
CA ARG A 473 8.20 -23.87 3.15
C ARG A 473 9.63 -24.36 3.38
#